data_32f545a951f6cf2fb68610e2c3686ad3
#
_entry.id   32f545a951f6cf2fb68610e2c3686ad3
#
_cell.length_a   1.000
_cell.length_b   1.000
_cell.length_c   1.000
_cell.angle_alpha   90.00
_cell.angle_beta   90.00
_cell.angle_gamma   90.00
#
_symmetry.space_group_name_H-M   'P 1'
#
loop_
_entity.id
_entity.type
_entity.pdbx_description
1 polymer ?
#
loop_
_entity_poly.entity_id
_entity_poly.type
_entity_poly.pdbx_seq_one_letter_code
_entity_poly.pdbx_strand_id
1 'polypeptide(L)'
;MLRRRPDPNVAAWVKRQANETLFVSVVTMGELRRGVTLLAEQSSRRAELERMIHEKVPFWFQDRILPVTLMIAERWDVLDGERQLAGRPMNIADGMIAATALEHDLTVVTRNVKDFAGLGVAVFSPWGAI
;
A
#
# COMPACT_ATOMS: atom_id res chain seq x y z
N MET A 1 -1.59 8.41 -3.65
CA MET A 1 -2.28 9.70 -3.80
C MET A 1 -3.66 9.66 -3.17
N LEU A 2 -3.94 10.62 -2.32
CA LEU A 2 -5.25 10.72 -1.68
C LEU A 2 -6.22 11.42 -2.63
N ARG A 3 -7.29 10.74 -2.99
CA ARG A 3 -8.30 11.28 -3.89
C ARG A 3 -9.51 11.75 -3.14
N ARG A 4 -10.14 12.81 -3.63
CA ARG A 4 -11.37 13.35 -3.06
C ARG A 4 -12.52 12.38 -3.20
N ARG A 5 -12.57 11.66 -4.35
CA ARG A 5 -13.58 10.63 -4.62
C ARG A 5 -12.86 9.35 -4.98
N PRO A 6 -13.30 8.22 -4.43
CA PRO A 6 -12.72 6.94 -4.83
C PRO A 6 -13.05 6.65 -6.30
N ASP A 7 -12.15 5.97 -6.98
CA ASP A 7 -12.39 5.49 -8.34
C ASP A 7 -13.56 4.49 -8.31
N PRO A 8 -14.55 4.62 -9.20
CA PRO A 8 -15.72 3.73 -9.21
C PRO A 8 -15.36 2.26 -9.38
N ASN A 9 -14.34 1.96 -10.17
CA ASN A 9 -13.90 0.58 -10.39
C ASN A 9 -13.28 0.00 -9.13
N VAL A 10 -12.47 0.80 -8.42
CA VAL A 10 -11.86 0.40 -7.15
C VAL A 10 -12.95 0.19 -6.09
N ALA A 11 -13.87 1.12 -5.96
CA ALA A 11 -14.96 1.01 -4.99
C ALA A 11 -15.80 -0.25 -5.24
N ALA A 12 -16.13 -0.54 -6.50
CA ALA A 12 -16.87 -1.73 -6.87
C ALA A 12 -16.10 -3.01 -6.56
N TRP A 13 -14.79 -3.00 -6.85
CA TRP A 13 -13.92 -4.14 -6.57
C TRP A 13 -13.85 -4.43 -5.06
N VAL A 14 -13.63 -3.39 -4.25
CA VAL A 14 -13.54 -3.53 -2.79
C VAL A 14 -14.83 -4.12 -2.23
N LYS A 15 -15.98 -3.67 -2.71
CA LYS A 15 -17.29 -4.18 -2.25
C LYS A 15 -17.50 -5.66 -2.54
N ARG A 16 -16.84 -6.18 -3.58
CA ARG A 16 -16.95 -7.60 -3.95
C ARG A 16 -16.02 -8.49 -3.13
N GLN A 17 -15.06 -7.91 -2.40
CA GLN A 17 -14.11 -8.68 -1.60
C GLN A 17 -14.66 -8.92 -0.20
N ALA A 18 -14.35 -10.08 0.37
CA ALA A 18 -14.60 -10.33 1.78
C ALA A 18 -13.59 -9.50 2.58
N ASN A 19 -14.06 -8.78 3.62
CA ASN A 19 -13.20 -7.89 4.41
C ASN A 19 -11.96 -8.60 4.95
N GLU A 20 -12.11 -9.83 5.43
CA GLU A 20 -11.03 -10.63 5.99
C GLU A 20 -9.92 -10.98 4.99
N THR A 21 -10.14 -10.75 3.70
CA THR A 21 -9.12 -10.99 2.66
C THR A 21 -8.32 -9.74 2.30
N LEU A 22 -8.69 -8.58 2.87
CA LEU A 22 -8.04 -7.30 2.60
C LEU A 22 -7.13 -6.91 3.75
N PHE A 23 -5.85 -6.68 3.43
CA PHE A 23 -4.81 -6.32 4.39
C PHE A 23 -4.17 -5.00 3.98
N VAL A 24 -3.54 -4.33 4.92
CA VAL A 24 -2.77 -3.12 4.65
C VAL A 24 -1.43 -3.20 5.39
N SER A 25 -0.36 -2.75 4.74
CA SER A 25 0.95 -2.66 5.37
C SER A 25 1.04 -1.40 6.24
N VAL A 26 1.77 -1.49 7.36
CA VAL A 26 2.12 -0.30 8.16
C VAL A 26 2.86 0.73 7.31
N VAL A 27 3.59 0.29 6.29
CA VAL A 27 4.28 1.20 5.36
C VAL A 27 3.27 2.04 4.58
N THR A 28 2.19 1.42 4.10
CA THR A 28 1.11 2.12 3.41
C THR A 28 0.43 3.12 4.36
N MET A 29 0.21 2.73 5.60
CA MET A 29 -0.35 3.65 6.61
C MET A 29 0.55 4.87 6.79
N GLY A 30 1.86 4.67 6.82
CA GLY A 30 2.84 5.76 6.90
C GLY A 30 2.78 6.67 5.67
N GLU A 31 2.65 6.10 4.48
CA GLU A 31 2.54 6.88 3.24
C GLU A 31 1.26 7.73 3.21
N LEU A 32 0.15 7.17 3.68
CA LEU A 32 -1.10 7.91 3.81
C LEU A 32 -0.92 9.09 4.77
N ARG A 33 -0.26 8.86 5.88
CA ARG A 33 0.02 9.91 6.87
C ARG A 33 0.87 11.02 6.28
N ARG A 34 1.90 10.65 5.53
CA ARG A 34 2.76 11.63 4.85
C ARG A 34 1.95 12.47 3.88
N GLY A 35 1.08 11.84 3.08
CA GLY A 35 0.24 12.54 2.12
C GLY A 35 -0.66 13.59 2.79
N VAL A 36 -1.23 13.26 3.94
CA VAL A 36 -2.07 14.19 4.69
C VAL A 36 -1.23 15.33 5.27
N THR A 37 -0.05 15.03 5.79
CA THR A 37 0.86 16.03 6.34
C THR A 37 1.25 17.10 5.31
N LEU A 38 1.32 16.71 4.03
CA LEU A 38 1.68 17.63 2.95
C LEU A 38 0.52 18.55 2.52
N LEU A 39 -0.69 18.32 3.02
CA LEU A 39 -1.83 19.19 2.74
C LEU A 39 -1.75 20.48 3.58
N ALA A 40 -2.42 21.54 3.09
CA ALA A 40 -2.48 22.80 3.81
C ALA A 40 -3.11 22.60 5.19
N GLU A 41 -2.49 23.16 6.22
CA GLU A 41 -2.89 22.97 7.62
C GLU A 41 -4.35 23.31 7.91
N GLN A 42 -4.86 24.32 7.25
CA GLN A 42 -6.22 24.82 7.49
C GLN A 42 -7.24 24.23 6.52
N SER A 43 -6.85 23.24 5.74
CA SER A 43 -7.75 22.58 4.82
C SER A 43 -8.75 21.70 5.58
N SER A 44 -10.04 21.85 5.29
CA SER A 44 -11.07 20.97 5.84
C SER A 44 -10.85 19.52 5.40
N ARG A 45 -10.30 19.35 4.18
CA ARG A 45 -9.96 18.04 3.65
C ARG A 45 -8.89 17.38 4.49
N ARG A 46 -7.89 18.12 4.96
CA ARG A 46 -6.84 17.58 5.83
C ARG A 46 -7.42 17.04 7.13
N ALA A 47 -8.32 17.78 7.76
CA ALA A 47 -8.97 17.35 9.00
C ALA A 47 -9.76 16.06 8.80
N GLU A 48 -10.52 15.94 7.70
CA GLU A 48 -11.26 14.74 7.34
C GLU A 48 -10.33 13.53 7.15
N LEU A 49 -9.25 13.74 6.41
CA LEU A 49 -8.30 12.66 6.11
C LEU A 49 -7.52 12.23 7.35
N GLU A 50 -7.18 13.16 8.23
CA GLU A 50 -6.54 12.82 9.49
C GLU A 50 -7.44 11.93 10.35
N ARG A 51 -8.72 12.26 10.41
CA ARG A 51 -9.70 11.43 11.13
C ARG A 51 -9.81 10.05 10.51
N MET A 52 -9.86 9.98 9.19
CA MET A 52 -9.92 8.70 8.47
C MET A 52 -8.72 7.82 8.81
N ILE A 53 -7.51 8.37 8.74
CA ILE A 53 -6.28 7.63 8.98
C ILE A 53 -6.15 7.20 10.44
N HIS A 54 -6.51 8.06 11.39
CA HIS A 54 -6.35 7.77 12.81
C HIS A 54 -7.45 6.91 13.39
N GLU A 55 -8.66 7.02 12.88
CA GLU A 55 -9.83 6.37 13.48
C GLU A 55 -10.46 5.30 12.58
N LYS A 56 -10.83 5.67 11.35
CA LYS A 56 -11.65 4.81 10.50
C LYS A 56 -10.87 3.66 9.89
N VAL A 57 -9.70 3.92 9.33
CA VAL A 57 -8.91 2.88 8.66
C VAL A 57 -8.38 1.87 9.67
N PRO A 58 -7.78 2.27 10.80
CA PRO A 58 -7.36 1.30 11.81
C PRO A 58 -8.52 0.48 12.38
N PHE A 59 -9.67 1.10 12.58
CA PHE A 59 -10.85 0.40 13.07
C PHE A 59 -11.33 -0.65 12.06
N TRP A 60 -11.33 -0.30 10.77
CA TRP A 60 -11.80 -1.20 9.72
C TRP A 60 -10.85 -2.39 9.50
N PHE A 61 -9.54 -2.14 9.50
CA PHE A 61 -8.55 -3.20 9.28
C PHE A 61 -8.23 -4.01 10.53
N GLN A 62 -8.18 -3.36 11.71
CA GLN A 62 -7.85 -4.00 12.99
C GLN A 62 -6.56 -4.82 12.91
N ASP A 63 -6.63 -6.14 13.12
CA ASP A 63 -5.49 -7.04 13.09
C ASP A 63 -4.96 -7.33 11.68
N ARG A 64 -5.62 -6.78 10.66
CA ARG A 64 -5.17 -6.91 9.27
C ARG A 64 -4.22 -5.81 8.83
N ILE A 65 -3.70 -5.02 9.77
CA ILE A 65 -2.60 -4.10 9.52
C ILE A 65 -1.31 -4.86 9.78
N LEU A 66 -0.53 -5.09 8.72
CA LEU A 66 0.65 -5.95 8.77
C LEU A 66 1.91 -5.16 9.09
N PRO A 67 2.61 -5.51 10.17
CA PRO A 67 3.87 -4.86 10.53
C PRO A 67 5.01 -5.33 9.63
N VAL A 68 6.09 -4.54 9.60
CA VAL A 68 7.35 -4.96 8.99
C VAL A 68 8.13 -5.74 10.03
N THR A 69 8.17 -7.06 9.87
CA THR A 69 8.89 -7.96 10.78
C THR A 69 10.36 -8.08 10.34
N LEU A 70 11.17 -8.75 11.16
CA LEU A 70 12.55 -9.05 10.79
C LEU A 70 12.63 -9.81 9.46
N MET A 71 11.79 -10.82 9.29
CA MET A 71 11.77 -11.62 8.05
C MET A 71 11.40 -10.79 6.83
N ILE A 72 10.45 -9.86 6.98
CA ILE A 72 10.06 -8.96 5.91
C ILE A 72 11.21 -8.00 5.59
N ALA A 73 11.86 -7.46 6.60
CA ALA A 73 13.01 -6.56 6.39
C ALA A 73 14.15 -7.26 5.66
N GLU A 74 14.46 -8.50 6.03
CA GLU A 74 15.49 -9.29 5.36
C GLU A 74 15.12 -9.57 3.90
N ARG A 75 13.86 -9.93 3.65
CA ARG A 75 13.38 -10.17 2.29
C ARG A 75 13.47 -8.91 1.44
N TRP A 76 13.13 -7.76 2.03
CA TRP A 76 13.26 -6.47 1.35
C TRP A 76 14.73 -6.18 1.01
N ASP A 77 15.65 -6.42 1.93
CA ASP A 77 17.08 -6.19 1.68
C ASP A 77 17.59 -7.03 0.51
N VAL A 78 17.14 -8.28 0.40
CA VAL A 78 17.51 -9.14 -0.74
C VAL A 78 16.96 -8.58 -2.05
N LEU A 79 15.69 -8.19 -2.08
CA LEU A 79 15.07 -7.59 -3.27
C LEU A 79 15.79 -6.30 -3.68
N ASP A 80 16.08 -5.45 -2.71
CA ASP A 80 16.75 -4.18 -2.94
C ASP A 80 18.17 -4.40 -3.52
N GLY A 81 18.92 -5.32 -2.93
CA GLY A 81 20.25 -5.66 -3.41
C GLY A 81 20.24 -6.20 -4.83
N GLU A 82 19.33 -7.11 -5.13
CA GLU A 82 19.17 -7.67 -6.48
C GLU A 82 18.84 -6.58 -7.51
N ARG A 83 17.97 -5.65 -7.16
CA ARG A 83 17.57 -4.56 -8.04
C ARG A 83 18.74 -3.58 -8.26
N GLN A 84 19.51 -3.29 -7.22
CA GLN A 84 20.70 -2.45 -7.37
C GLN A 84 21.74 -3.10 -8.29
N LEU A 85 21.99 -4.40 -8.12
CA LEU A 85 22.91 -5.14 -8.98
C LEU A 85 22.44 -5.16 -10.44
N ALA A 86 21.13 -5.15 -10.66
CA ALA A 86 20.55 -5.10 -12.00
C ALA A 86 20.51 -3.68 -12.57
N GLY A 87 20.98 -2.67 -11.84
CA GLY A 87 20.91 -1.27 -12.25
C GLY A 87 19.50 -0.71 -12.28
N ARG A 88 18.57 -1.30 -11.52
CA ARG A 88 17.17 -0.93 -11.48
C ARG A 88 16.71 -0.72 -10.04
N PRO A 89 17.22 0.33 -9.36
CA PRO A 89 16.86 0.58 -7.96
C PRO A 89 15.36 0.79 -7.83
N MET A 90 14.80 0.38 -6.69
CA MET A 90 13.38 0.54 -6.43
C MET A 90 13.14 1.47 -5.25
N ASN A 91 11.94 2.00 -5.17
CA ASN A 91 11.50 2.80 -4.04
C ASN A 91 11.43 1.93 -2.79
N ILE A 92 11.91 2.45 -1.65
CA ILE A 92 11.97 1.70 -0.38
C ILE A 92 10.58 1.25 0.06
N ALA A 93 9.60 2.14 0.01
CA ALA A 93 8.24 1.82 0.42
C ALA A 93 7.64 0.70 -0.43
N ASP A 94 7.79 0.78 -1.75
CA ASP A 94 7.31 -0.25 -2.66
C ASP A 94 7.98 -1.60 -2.38
N GLY A 95 9.29 -1.57 -2.12
CA GLY A 95 10.04 -2.78 -1.79
C GLY A 95 9.55 -3.43 -0.51
N MET A 96 9.27 -2.63 0.52
CA MET A 96 8.76 -3.15 1.79
C MET A 96 7.34 -3.71 1.65
N ILE A 97 6.49 -3.07 0.84
CA ILE A 97 5.14 -3.56 0.54
C ILE A 97 5.22 -4.88 -0.20
N ALA A 98 6.08 -4.98 -1.22
CA ALA A 98 6.29 -6.22 -1.96
C ALA A 98 6.79 -7.34 -1.04
N ALA A 99 7.77 -7.06 -0.19
CA ALA A 99 8.31 -8.04 0.75
C ALA A 99 7.24 -8.52 1.74
N THR A 100 6.36 -7.62 2.21
CA THR A 100 5.25 -7.96 3.09
C THR A 100 4.28 -8.90 2.37
N ALA A 101 3.93 -8.60 1.14
CA ALA A 101 3.03 -9.44 0.35
C ALA A 101 3.62 -10.82 0.10
N LEU A 102 4.91 -10.89 -0.23
CA LEU A 102 5.60 -12.16 -0.45
C LEU A 102 5.61 -13.02 0.83
N GLU A 103 5.89 -12.40 1.97
CA GLU A 103 5.95 -13.12 3.24
C GLU A 103 4.59 -13.72 3.64
N HIS A 104 3.50 -13.03 3.33
CA HIS A 104 2.14 -13.45 3.68
C HIS A 104 1.40 -14.12 2.52
N ASP A 105 2.08 -14.34 1.39
CA ASP A 105 1.48 -14.93 0.19
C ASP A 105 0.24 -14.15 -0.27
N LEU A 106 0.40 -12.84 -0.35
CA LEU A 106 -0.66 -11.91 -0.74
C LEU A 106 -0.36 -11.28 -2.10
N THR A 107 -1.42 -10.79 -2.75
CA THR A 107 -1.32 -10.01 -3.98
C THR A 107 -1.26 -8.52 -3.62
N VAL A 108 -0.33 -7.79 -4.25
CA VAL A 108 -0.29 -6.33 -4.13
C VAL A 108 -1.39 -5.73 -5.00
N VAL A 109 -2.27 -4.95 -4.40
CA VAL A 109 -3.32 -4.23 -5.12
C VAL A 109 -2.88 -2.79 -5.25
N THR A 110 -2.60 -2.36 -6.48
CA THR A 110 -2.00 -1.05 -6.73
C THR A 110 -2.39 -0.52 -8.11
N ARG A 111 -2.41 0.80 -8.24
CA ARG A 111 -2.55 1.46 -9.53
C ARG A 111 -1.25 1.38 -10.33
N ASN A 112 -0.10 1.36 -9.64
CA ASN A 112 1.23 1.45 -10.26
C ASN A 112 1.83 0.06 -10.42
N VAL A 113 1.19 -0.77 -11.24
CA VAL A 113 1.58 -2.17 -11.44
C VAL A 113 3.04 -2.33 -11.84
N LYS A 114 3.53 -1.45 -12.71
CA LYS A 114 4.92 -1.55 -13.22
C LYS A 114 5.98 -1.31 -12.14
N ASP A 115 5.65 -0.60 -11.05
CA ASP A 115 6.59 -0.38 -9.94
C ASP A 115 6.90 -1.66 -9.19
N PHE A 116 6.05 -2.68 -9.33
CA PHE A 116 6.19 -3.98 -8.69
C PHE A 116 6.58 -5.09 -9.67
N ALA A 117 6.79 -4.76 -10.94
CA ALA A 117 7.15 -5.75 -11.95
C ALA A 117 8.53 -6.33 -11.68
N GLY A 118 8.67 -7.63 -11.87
CA GLY A 118 9.96 -8.31 -11.72
C GLY A 118 10.36 -8.62 -10.29
N LEU A 119 9.50 -8.39 -9.31
CA LEU A 119 9.79 -8.65 -7.89
C LEU A 119 9.31 -10.04 -7.43
N GLY A 120 8.67 -10.80 -8.30
CA GLY A 120 8.16 -12.13 -7.95
C GLY A 120 6.88 -12.11 -7.14
N VAL A 121 6.25 -10.95 -6.98
CA VAL A 121 5.00 -10.80 -6.25
C VAL A 121 3.83 -10.67 -7.23
N ALA A 122 2.69 -11.26 -6.90
CA ALA A 122 1.47 -11.09 -7.69
C ALA A 122 0.95 -9.67 -7.52
N VAL A 123 0.53 -9.05 -8.61
CA VAL A 123 0.07 -7.66 -8.63
C VAL A 123 -1.26 -7.58 -9.37
N PHE A 124 -2.17 -6.77 -8.86
CA PHE A 124 -3.47 -6.56 -9.47
C PHE A 124 -3.86 -5.09 -9.39
N SER A 125 -4.42 -4.56 -10.47
CA SER A 125 -4.97 -3.20 -10.49
C SER A 125 -6.48 -3.25 -10.69
N PRO A 126 -7.28 -2.81 -9.71
CA PRO A 126 -8.72 -2.67 -9.88
C PRO A 126 -9.11 -1.36 -10.59
N TRP A 127 -8.14 -0.46 -10.84
CA TRP A 127 -8.39 0.73 -11.62
C TRP A 127 -8.68 0.32 -13.07
N GLY A 128 -9.68 0.91 -13.68
CA GLY A 128 -10.08 0.51 -15.02
C GLY A 128 -8.95 0.46 -16.03
N ALA A 129 -9.20 -0.23 -17.15
CA ALA A 129 -8.23 -0.30 -18.24
C ALA A 129 -7.94 1.10 -18.75
N ILE A 130 -6.66 1.39 -18.92
CA ILE A 130 -6.18 2.70 -19.38
C ILE A 130 -5.77 2.59 -20.84
#